data_f1bc5f9dae6f83c460eb4b574cb1707c
#
_entry.id   f1bc5f9dae6f83c460eb4b574cb1707c
#
_cell.length_a   1.000
_cell.length_b   1.000
_cell.length_c   1.000
_cell.angle_alpha   90.00
_cell.angle_beta   90.00
_cell.angle_gamma   90.00
#
_symmetry.space_group_name_H-M   'P 1'
#
loop_
_entity.id
_entity.type
_entity.pdbx_description
1 polymer ?
#
loop_
_entity_poly.entity_id
_entity_poly.type
_entity_poly.pdbx_seq_one_letter_code
_entity_poly.pdbx_strand_id
1 'polypeptide(L)'
;VGPNATLAQTQISQIDTAPTDRKIVRNADMTIEADSPEESQKSVASIAESKGGFVVESQQSSSDKTGATRDIVTMTVRVPAAKFAETVDEIRKTGKRVIIETIKGDDVTEEFIDVEARLRAQKATEQQFMDIMKRANSVEDALNVQRQLGEVRSEIEKIEGRKRFLENQSSLS
;
A
#
# COMPACT_ATOMS: atom_id res chain seq x y z
N VAL A 1 28.47 -62.72 10.21
CA VAL A 1 28.77 -61.78 9.13
C VAL A 1 27.45 -61.22 8.65
N GLY A 2 27.03 -60.09 9.15
CA GLY A 2 25.82 -59.39 8.73
C GLY A 2 26.22 -58.09 8.02
N PRO A 3 25.57 -57.70 6.93
CA PRO A 3 25.89 -56.44 6.27
C PRO A 3 25.20 -55.25 6.97
N ASN A 4 25.98 -54.23 7.25
CA ASN A 4 25.52 -52.91 7.70
C ASN A 4 24.67 -52.27 6.64
N ALA A 5 23.40 -52.01 6.95
CA ALA A 5 22.57 -51.13 6.15
C ALA A 5 22.85 -49.67 6.59
N THR A 6 23.59 -48.97 5.74
CA THR A 6 23.78 -47.52 5.87
C THR A 6 22.50 -46.81 5.48
N LEU A 7 21.80 -46.25 6.47
CA LEU A 7 20.67 -45.36 6.21
C LEU A 7 21.19 -44.06 5.59
N ALA A 8 20.94 -43.89 4.33
CA ALA A 8 21.13 -42.61 3.66
C ALA A 8 20.16 -41.58 4.27
N GLN A 9 20.69 -40.66 5.06
CA GLN A 9 19.99 -39.50 5.52
C GLN A 9 19.73 -38.59 4.31
N THR A 10 18.50 -38.58 3.85
CA THR A 10 18.02 -37.59 2.91
C THR A 10 18.03 -36.23 3.60
N GLN A 11 19.03 -35.42 3.31
CA GLN A 11 19.03 -34.02 3.69
C GLN A 11 17.91 -33.35 2.88
N ILE A 12 16.81 -33.06 3.59
CA ILE A 12 15.81 -32.11 3.09
C ILE A 12 16.51 -30.76 3.10
N SER A 13 16.92 -30.31 1.92
CA SER A 13 17.38 -28.93 1.72
C SER A 13 16.25 -28.02 2.19
N GLN A 14 16.46 -27.36 3.31
CA GLN A 14 15.62 -26.22 3.71
C GLN A 14 15.72 -25.21 2.57
N ILE A 15 14.63 -25.02 1.86
CA ILE A 15 14.46 -23.90 0.96
C ILE A 15 14.47 -22.69 1.88
N ASP A 16 15.60 -22.01 1.91
CA ASP A 16 15.78 -20.72 2.56
C ASP A 16 14.94 -19.72 1.76
N THR A 17 13.65 -19.65 2.12
CA THR A 17 12.77 -18.61 1.61
C THR A 17 13.27 -17.32 2.24
N ALA A 18 14.10 -16.58 1.50
CA ALA A 18 14.43 -15.21 1.84
C ALA A 18 13.14 -14.49 2.25
N PRO A 19 13.15 -13.66 3.30
CA PRO A 19 11.96 -12.97 3.74
C PRO A 19 11.47 -12.11 2.57
N THR A 20 10.41 -12.56 1.93
CA THR A 20 9.72 -11.78 0.91
C THR A 20 9.28 -10.51 1.58
N ASP A 21 9.75 -9.35 1.11
CA ASP A 21 9.34 -8.04 1.62
C ASP A 21 7.83 -7.90 1.41
N ARG A 22 7.07 -8.20 2.46
CA ARG A 22 5.62 -8.24 2.38
C ARG A 22 5.07 -6.83 2.23
N LYS A 23 4.21 -6.67 1.25
CA LYS A 23 3.45 -5.44 1.01
C LYS A 23 2.11 -5.54 1.73
N ILE A 24 2.04 -4.98 2.94
CA ILE A 24 0.83 -5.01 3.77
C ILE A 24 0.28 -3.60 3.88
N VAL A 25 -0.96 -3.42 3.44
CA VAL A 25 -1.73 -2.19 3.64
C VAL A 25 -2.47 -2.30 4.96
N ARG A 26 -2.27 -1.35 5.86
CA ARG A 26 -2.95 -1.31 7.17
C ARG A 26 -3.82 -0.07 7.27
N ASN A 27 -5.03 -0.26 7.79
CA ASN A 27 -5.96 0.81 8.06
C ASN A 27 -6.52 0.64 9.49
N ALA A 28 -6.70 1.73 10.20
CA ALA A 28 -7.36 1.75 11.49
C ALA A 28 -8.45 2.82 11.49
N ASP A 29 -9.66 2.41 11.83
CA ASP A 29 -10.77 3.31 12.09
C ASP A 29 -11.01 3.35 13.60
N MET A 30 -10.99 4.54 14.18
CA MET A 30 -11.08 4.70 15.62
C MET A 30 -12.05 5.84 15.99
N THR A 31 -12.96 5.55 16.89
CA THR A 31 -13.81 6.56 17.51
C THR A 31 -13.42 6.70 18.97
N ILE A 32 -13.02 7.91 19.34
CA ILE A 32 -12.51 8.23 20.68
C ILE A 32 -13.42 9.29 21.32
N GLU A 33 -13.83 9.05 22.55
CA GLU A 33 -14.49 10.06 23.38
C GLU A 33 -13.44 10.97 24.02
N ALA A 34 -13.57 12.27 23.86
CA ALA A 34 -12.67 13.26 24.40
C ALA A 34 -13.45 14.40 25.07
N ASP A 35 -12.87 14.97 26.13
CA ASP A 35 -13.44 16.14 26.80
C ASP A 35 -13.28 17.41 25.93
N SER A 36 -12.20 17.50 25.16
CA SER A 36 -11.94 18.55 24.19
C SER A 36 -11.53 17.94 22.85
N PRO A 37 -12.48 17.80 21.90
CA PRO A 37 -12.16 17.28 20.58
C PRO A 37 -11.09 18.08 19.82
N GLU A 38 -11.03 19.39 20.02
CA GLU A 38 -10.01 20.26 19.40
C GLU A 38 -8.60 19.99 19.93
N GLU A 39 -8.43 19.77 21.23
CA GLU A 39 -7.14 19.41 21.81
C GLU A 39 -6.70 18.02 21.36
N SER A 40 -7.65 17.07 21.31
CA SER A 40 -7.38 15.75 20.77
C SER A 40 -6.98 15.80 19.30
N GLN A 41 -7.62 16.65 18.49
CA GLN A 41 -7.26 16.90 17.11
C GLN A 41 -5.81 17.35 16.95
N LYS A 42 -5.42 18.37 17.74
CA LYS A 42 -4.04 18.88 17.73
C LYS A 42 -3.05 17.82 18.18
N SER A 43 -3.40 17.04 19.18
CA SER A 43 -2.55 15.93 19.66
C SER A 43 -2.36 14.87 18.61
N VAL A 44 -3.43 14.45 17.93
CA VAL A 44 -3.36 13.46 16.83
C VAL A 44 -2.50 13.98 15.68
N ALA A 45 -2.67 15.25 15.28
CA ALA A 45 -1.83 15.86 14.24
C ALA A 45 -0.35 15.86 14.63
N SER A 46 -0.04 16.28 15.85
CA SER A 46 1.33 16.28 16.38
C SER A 46 1.95 14.88 16.44
N ILE A 47 1.17 13.86 16.85
CA ILE A 47 1.61 12.47 16.85
C ILE A 47 1.94 12.02 15.44
N ALA A 48 1.05 12.24 14.46
CA ALA A 48 1.28 11.87 13.07
C ALA A 48 2.56 12.51 12.52
N GLU A 49 2.74 13.81 12.71
CA GLU A 49 3.93 14.55 12.26
C GLU A 49 5.22 14.05 12.94
N SER A 50 5.19 13.77 14.24
CA SER A 50 6.34 13.24 14.98
C SER A 50 6.81 11.88 14.50
N LYS A 51 5.88 11.08 13.91
CA LYS A 51 6.17 9.78 13.30
C LYS A 51 6.58 9.87 11.83
N GLY A 52 6.67 11.08 11.28
CA GLY A 52 6.97 11.31 9.87
C GLY A 52 5.77 11.15 8.95
N GLY A 53 4.58 11.20 9.50
CA GLY A 53 3.31 11.19 8.79
C GLY A 53 2.75 12.59 8.57
N PHE A 54 1.50 12.64 8.14
CA PHE A 54 0.79 13.90 7.88
C PHE A 54 -0.72 13.72 7.97
N VAL A 55 -1.41 14.84 8.17
CA VAL A 55 -2.88 14.89 8.14
C VAL A 55 -3.32 15.04 6.69
N VAL A 56 -4.18 14.14 6.23
CA VAL A 56 -4.78 14.18 4.88
C VAL A 56 -6.00 15.07 4.89
N GLU A 57 -6.85 14.89 5.88
CA GLU A 57 -8.12 15.61 6.01
C GLU A 57 -8.44 15.80 7.48
N SER A 58 -9.06 16.92 7.80
CA SER A 58 -9.61 17.19 9.12
C SER A 58 -10.89 18.01 8.98
N GLN A 59 -11.99 17.49 9.52
CA GLN A 59 -13.31 18.12 9.48
C GLN A 59 -13.86 18.20 10.89
N GLN A 60 -14.32 19.39 11.27
CA GLN A 60 -15.02 19.63 12.52
C GLN A 60 -16.48 19.93 12.24
N SER A 61 -17.37 19.31 12.99
CA SER A 61 -18.79 19.59 12.96
C SER A 61 -19.33 19.72 14.39
N SER A 62 -20.19 20.72 14.60
CA SER A 62 -20.90 20.92 15.85
C SER A 62 -22.38 20.61 15.65
N SER A 63 -22.97 19.81 16.52
CA SER A 63 -24.37 19.45 16.45
C SER A 63 -25.09 19.86 17.71
N ASP A 64 -26.04 20.78 17.58
CA ASP A 64 -26.95 21.26 18.64
C ASP A 64 -28.26 20.45 18.65
N LYS A 65 -28.16 19.14 18.81
CA LYS A 65 -29.37 18.33 19.01
C LYS A 65 -29.60 18.08 20.50
N THR A 66 -30.72 18.62 21.02
CA THR A 66 -31.22 18.40 22.39
C THR A 66 -30.45 19.11 23.53
N GLY A 67 -29.97 20.35 23.33
CA GLY A 67 -29.46 21.18 24.43
C GLY A 67 -28.08 20.81 24.99
N ALA A 68 -27.38 19.90 24.31
CA ALA A 68 -25.97 19.62 24.56
C ALA A 68 -25.23 19.72 23.23
N THR A 69 -24.35 20.71 23.11
CA THR A 69 -23.45 20.85 21.96
C THR A 69 -22.49 19.66 21.94
N ARG A 70 -22.51 18.89 20.84
CA ARG A 70 -21.53 17.84 20.60
C ARG A 70 -20.65 18.24 19.44
N ASP A 71 -19.40 18.46 19.72
CA ASP A 71 -18.39 18.68 18.73
C ASP A 71 -17.82 17.34 18.27
N ILE A 72 -17.81 17.12 16.96
CA ILE A 72 -17.25 15.93 16.35
C ILE A 72 -16.11 16.37 15.43
N VAL A 73 -14.95 15.81 15.64
CA VAL A 73 -13.80 15.97 14.74
C VAL A 73 -13.54 14.66 14.04
N THR A 74 -13.53 14.70 12.72
CA THR A 74 -13.13 13.57 11.88
C THR A 74 -11.79 13.90 11.24
N MET A 75 -10.81 13.03 11.40
CA MET A 75 -9.47 13.20 10.83
C MET A 75 -9.05 11.94 10.08
N THR A 76 -8.35 12.16 8.98
CA THR A 76 -7.61 11.10 8.28
C THR A 76 -6.13 11.47 8.34
N VAL A 77 -5.32 10.58 8.90
CA VAL A 77 -3.87 10.73 8.98
C VAL A 77 -3.19 9.59 8.26
N ARG A 78 -2.02 9.84 7.69
CA ARG A 78 -1.16 8.82 7.10
C ARG A 78 0.18 8.83 7.78
N VAL A 79 0.66 7.65 8.13
CA VAL A 79 1.94 7.46 8.80
C VAL A 79 2.74 6.34 8.13
N PRO A 80 4.08 6.35 8.22
CA PRO A 80 4.88 5.25 7.72
C PRO A 80 4.43 3.91 8.31
N ALA A 81 4.29 2.89 7.47
CA ALA A 81 3.77 1.56 7.88
C ALA A 81 4.52 0.97 9.08
N ALA A 82 5.83 1.21 9.17
CA ALA A 82 6.66 0.79 10.30
C ALA A 82 6.27 1.46 11.64
N LYS A 83 5.59 2.61 11.60
CA LYS A 83 5.15 3.39 12.76
C LYS A 83 3.66 3.23 13.07
N PHE A 84 2.94 2.46 12.25
CA PHE A 84 1.49 2.32 12.36
C PHE A 84 1.02 1.88 13.75
N ALA A 85 1.55 0.76 14.26
CA ALA A 85 1.13 0.23 15.56
C ALA A 85 1.42 1.20 16.71
N GLU A 86 2.59 1.81 16.72
CA GLU A 86 3.01 2.80 17.71
C GLU A 86 2.09 4.04 17.66
N THR A 87 1.77 4.52 16.45
CA THR A 87 0.88 5.67 16.25
C THR A 87 -0.53 5.38 16.75
N VAL A 88 -1.09 4.21 16.42
CA VAL A 88 -2.41 3.79 16.90
C VAL A 88 -2.44 3.76 18.44
N ASP A 89 -1.41 3.22 19.08
CA ASP A 89 -1.30 3.17 20.54
C ASP A 89 -1.23 4.56 21.19
N GLU A 90 -0.53 5.50 20.57
CA GLU A 90 -0.46 6.88 21.05
C GLU A 90 -1.79 7.62 20.83
N ILE A 91 -2.44 7.43 19.68
CA ILE A 91 -3.75 8.04 19.40
C ILE A 91 -4.81 7.57 20.40
N ARG A 92 -4.82 6.30 20.80
CA ARG A 92 -5.75 5.79 21.84
C ARG A 92 -5.69 6.59 23.13
N LYS A 93 -4.56 7.18 23.44
CA LYS A 93 -4.33 7.95 24.68
C LYS A 93 -4.72 9.42 24.57
N THR A 94 -5.12 9.90 23.40
CA THR A 94 -5.48 11.32 23.19
C THR A 94 -6.87 11.68 23.70
N GLY A 95 -7.68 10.70 24.06
CA GLY A 95 -9.00 10.89 24.59
C GLY A 95 -9.23 10.11 25.88
N LYS A 96 -10.46 10.16 26.35
CA LYS A 96 -10.91 9.54 27.60
C LYS A 96 -11.07 8.03 27.50
N ARG A 97 -11.63 7.58 26.36
CA ARG A 97 -11.82 6.16 26.04
C ARG A 97 -12.02 5.95 24.54
N VAL A 98 -11.63 4.80 24.07
CA VAL A 98 -11.95 4.32 22.72
C VAL A 98 -13.35 3.70 22.75
N ILE A 99 -14.23 4.18 21.88
CA ILE A 99 -15.61 3.67 21.74
C ILE A 99 -15.62 2.53 20.72
N ILE A 100 -15.00 2.76 19.55
CA ILE A 100 -14.91 1.79 18.46
C ILE A 100 -13.48 1.81 17.94
N GLU A 101 -12.94 0.65 17.69
CA GLU A 101 -11.68 0.47 17.00
C GLU A 101 -11.79 -0.70 16.01
N THR A 102 -11.42 -0.46 14.80
CA THR A 102 -11.33 -1.49 13.76
C THR A 102 -9.99 -1.36 13.07
N ILE A 103 -9.18 -2.40 13.12
CA ILE A 103 -7.90 -2.48 12.42
C ILE A 103 -8.02 -3.53 11.32
N LYS A 104 -7.65 -3.16 10.10
CA LYS A 104 -7.61 -4.04 8.93
C LYS A 104 -6.21 -4.08 8.35
N GLY A 105 -5.81 -5.24 7.87
CA GLY A 105 -4.56 -5.43 7.15
C GLY A 105 -4.82 -6.27 5.90
N ASP A 106 -4.44 -5.75 4.74
CA ASP A 106 -4.53 -6.44 3.45
C ASP A 106 -3.12 -6.75 2.96
N ASP A 107 -2.82 -8.02 2.75
CA ASP A 107 -1.57 -8.46 2.14
C ASP A 107 -1.68 -8.38 0.62
N VAL A 108 -1.06 -7.36 0.03
CA VAL A 108 -1.07 -7.11 -1.41
C VAL A 108 0.21 -7.58 -2.10
N THR A 109 1.00 -8.43 -1.44
CA THR A 109 2.29 -8.90 -1.94
C THR A 109 2.16 -9.62 -3.27
N GLU A 110 1.20 -10.55 -3.38
CA GLU A 110 0.96 -11.30 -4.63
C GLU A 110 0.50 -10.38 -5.76
N GLU A 111 -0.40 -9.45 -5.48
CA GLU A 111 -0.84 -8.46 -6.46
C GLU A 111 0.33 -7.59 -6.94
N PHE A 112 1.19 -7.16 -6.02
CA PHE A 112 2.37 -6.38 -6.36
C PHE A 112 3.32 -7.13 -7.28
N ILE A 113 3.60 -8.40 -6.99
CA ILE A 113 4.44 -9.28 -7.82
C ILE A 113 3.84 -9.48 -9.20
N ASP A 114 2.52 -9.70 -9.29
CA ASP A 114 1.82 -9.84 -10.58
C ASP A 114 1.92 -8.57 -11.42
N VAL A 115 1.67 -7.42 -10.81
CA VAL A 115 1.79 -6.10 -11.47
C VAL A 115 3.21 -5.87 -11.99
N GLU A 116 4.24 -6.21 -11.22
CA GLU A 116 5.63 -6.13 -11.67
C GLU A 116 5.94 -7.06 -12.85
N ALA A 117 5.44 -8.29 -12.81
CA ALA A 117 5.62 -9.25 -13.89
C ALA A 117 4.95 -8.79 -15.18
N ARG A 118 3.71 -8.27 -15.08
CA ARG A 118 2.97 -7.70 -16.21
C ARG A 118 3.67 -6.47 -16.78
N LEU A 119 4.21 -5.61 -15.93
CA LEU A 119 4.96 -4.45 -16.36
C LEU A 119 6.21 -4.84 -17.17
N ARG A 120 6.97 -5.83 -16.70
CA ARG A 120 8.13 -6.35 -17.42
C ARG A 120 7.73 -6.93 -18.79
N ALA A 121 6.65 -7.69 -18.86
CA ALA A 121 6.15 -8.27 -20.10
C ALA A 121 5.74 -7.18 -21.11
N GLN A 122 5.01 -6.15 -20.67
CA GLN A 122 4.60 -5.05 -21.53
C GLN A 122 5.79 -4.21 -22.02
N LYS A 123 6.79 -3.96 -21.19
CA LYS A 123 8.02 -3.28 -21.59
C LYS A 123 8.83 -4.09 -22.62
N ALA A 124 8.85 -5.42 -22.49
CA ALA A 124 9.45 -6.29 -23.49
C ALA A 124 8.70 -6.22 -24.83
N THR A 125 7.37 -6.19 -24.80
CA THR A 125 6.53 -6.01 -25.99
C THR A 125 6.76 -4.64 -26.65
N GLU A 126 6.85 -3.57 -25.86
CA GLU A 126 7.19 -2.23 -26.36
C GLU A 126 8.53 -2.26 -27.11
N GLN A 127 9.55 -2.90 -26.52
CA GLN A 127 10.87 -3.00 -27.14
C GLN A 127 10.81 -3.76 -28.47
N GLN A 128 10.04 -4.85 -28.55
CA GLN A 128 9.83 -5.60 -29.79
C GLN A 128 9.19 -4.74 -30.88
N PHE A 129 8.16 -3.96 -30.54
CA PHE A 129 7.54 -3.07 -31.51
C PHE A 129 8.49 -1.94 -31.95
N MET A 130 9.32 -1.41 -31.05
CA MET A 130 10.35 -0.44 -31.43
C MET A 130 11.38 -1.03 -32.39
N ASP A 131 11.77 -2.29 -32.20
CA ASP A 131 12.70 -2.98 -33.11
C ASP A 131 12.04 -3.28 -34.48
N ILE A 132 10.76 -3.61 -34.51
CA ILE A 132 9.99 -3.75 -35.74
C ILE A 132 9.88 -2.40 -36.47
N MET A 133 9.62 -1.31 -35.73
CA MET A 133 9.55 0.03 -36.30
C MET A 133 10.83 0.42 -37.05
N LYS A 134 11.99 0.08 -36.48
CA LYS A 134 13.29 0.34 -37.13
C LYS A 134 13.48 -0.38 -38.46
N ARG A 135 12.73 -1.49 -38.68
CA ARG A 135 12.79 -2.32 -39.90
C ARG A 135 11.61 -2.05 -40.85
N ALA A 136 10.71 -1.16 -40.52
CA ALA A 136 9.57 -0.85 -41.37
C ALA A 136 10.04 -0.27 -42.72
N ASN A 137 9.56 -0.87 -43.81
CA ASN A 137 9.97 -0.51 -45.18
C ASN A 137 8.92 0.37 -45.87
N SER A 138 7.74 0.52 -45.26
CA SER A 138 6.65 1.35 -45.78
C SER A 138 6.08 2.26 -44.72
N VAL A 139 5.44 3.37 -45.14
CA VAL A 139 4.74 4.28 -44.26
C VAL A 139 3.54 3.57 -43.59
N GLU A 140 2.87 2.69 -44.32
CA GLU A 140 1.72 1.95 -43.81
C GLU A 140 2.12 1.02 -42.66
N ASP A 141 3.23 0.25 -42.82
CA ASP A 141 3.77 -0.61 -41.77
C ASP A 141 4.20 0.20 -40.56
N ALA A 142 4.87 1.33 -40.77
CA ALA A 142 5.28 2.23 -39.70
C ALA A 142 4.07 2.78 -38.89
N LEU A 143 2.99 3.18 -39.59
CA LEU A 143 1.77 3.68 -38.95
C LEU A 143 1.06 2.56 -38.15
N ASN A 144 1.04 1.32 -38.66
CA ASN A 144 0.45 0.20 -37.94
C ASN A 144 1.24 -0.11 -36.65
N VAL A 145 2.55 -0.14 -36.71
CA VAL A 145 3.40 -0.35 -35.53
C VAL A 145 3.28 0.82 -34.55
N GLN A 146 3.19 2.05 -35.02
CA GLN A 146 2.99 3.24 -34.18
C GLN A 146 1.69 3.15 -33.40
N ARG A 147 0.62 2.64 -34.00
CA ARG A 147 -0.65 2.43 -33.31
C ARG A 147 -0.51 1.39 -32.20
N GLN A 148 0.13 0.25 -32.49
CA GLN A 148 0.38 -0.80 -31.50
C GLN A 148 1.26 -0.29 -30.34
N LEU A 149 2.30 0.49 -30.65
CA LEU A 149 3.13 1.14 -29.63
C LEU A 149 2.30 2.08 -28.73
N GLY A 150 1.36 2.83 -29.30
CA GLY A 150 0.47 3.69 -28.53
C GLY A 150 -0.39 2.90 -27.54
N GLU A 151 -0.93 1.77 -27.95
CA GLU A 151 -1.72 0.87 -27.09
C GLU A 151 -0.88 0.27 -25.98
N VAL A 152 0.31 -0.25 -26.30
CA VAL A 152 1.23 -0.84 -25.31
C VAL A 152 1.69 0.21 -24.30
N ARG A 153 2.02 1.42 -24.71
CA ARG A 153 2.42 2.50 -23.82
C ARG A 153 1.29 2.93 -22.88
N SER A 154 0.07 3.00 -23.41
CA SER A 154 -1.10 3.28 -22.57
C SER A 154 -1.30 2.21 -21.50
N GLU A 155 -1.09 0.94 -21.84
CA GLU A 155 -1.19 -0.15 -20.88
C GLU A 155 -0.04 -0.11 -19.85
N ILE A 156 1.19 0.20 -20.27
CA ILE A 156 2.33 0.40 -19.36
C ILE A 156 2.02 1.49 -18.34
N GLU A 157 1.50 2.63 -18.77
CA GLU A 157 1.15 3.74 -17.87
C GLU A 157 0.11 3.32 -16.82
N LYS A 158 -0.90 2.54 -17.19
CA LYS A 158 -1.90 2.01 -16.25
C LYS A 158 -1.27 1.07 -15.23
N ILE A 159 -0.42 0.16 -15.67
CA ILE A 159 0.25 -0.80 -14.81
C ILE A 159 1.22 -0.10 -13.86
N GLU A 160 2.00 0.87 -14.35
CA GLU A 160 2.88 1.70 -13.52
C GLU A 160 2.09 2.51 -12.49
N GLY A 161 0.92 3.04 -12.88
CA GLY A 161 0.01 3.71 -11.95
C GLY A 161 -0.47 2.78 -10.83
N ARG A 162 -0.85 1.54 -11.17
CA ARG A 162 -1.25 0.54 -10.18
C ARG A 162 -0.10 0.15 -9.26
N LYS A 163 1.10 -0.04 -9.81
CA LYS A 163 2.31 -0.33 -9.03
C LYS A 163 2.58 0.77 -8.01
N ARG A 164 2.63 2.04 -8.44
CA ARG A 164 2.83 3.19 -7.53
C ARG A 164 1.77 3.27 -6.45
N PHE A 165 0.52 2.98 -6.79
CA PHE A 165 -0.57 2.96 -5.81
C PHE A 165 -0.33 1.92 -4.72
N LEU A 166 0.02 0.67 -5.08
CA LEU A 166 0.31 -0.40 -4.13
C LEU A 166 1.55 -0.09 -3.26
N GLU A 167 2.60 0.49 -3.86
CA GLU A 167 3.78 0.94 -3.13
C GLU A 167 3.42 2.01 -2.09
N ASN A 168 2.67 3.03 -2.47
CA ASN A 168 2.25 4.09 -1.57
C ASN A 168 1.34 3.57 -0.45
N GLN A 169 0.39 2.69 -0.77
CA GLN A 169 -0.52 2.11 0.21
C GLN A 169 0.19 1.20 1.23
N SER A 170 1.22 0.48 0.81
CA SER A 170 1.98 -0.41 1.68
C SER A 170 3.10 0.29 2.45
N SER A 171 3.53 1.45 2.01
CA SER A 171 4.55 2.26 2.70
C SER A 171 3.94 3.26 3.70
N LEU A 172 2.71 3.71 3.45
CA LEU A 172 1.95 4.64 4.29
C LEU A 172 0.61 4.00 4.68
N SER A 173 0.36 3.92 5.95
CA SER A 173 -0.87 3.37 6.55
C SER A 173 -1.69 4.47 7.20
#